data_c12fe13981f76d795489d9f100359695
#
_entry.id   c12fe13981f76d795489d9f100359695
#
_cell.length_a   1.000
_cell.length_b   1.000
_cell.length_c   1.000
_cell.angle_alpha   90.00
_cell.angle_beta   90.00
_cell.angle_gamma   90.00
#
_symmetry.space_group_name_H-M   'P 1'
#
loop_
_entity.id
_entity.type
_entity.pdbx_description
1 polymer ?
#
loop_
_entity_poly.entity_id
_entity_poly.type
_entity_poly.pdbx_seq_one_letter_code
_entity_poly.pdbx_strand_id
1 'polypeptide(L)' 'MKLKEYLKNNNLTQLDFIKEMEKETGHRLSQGGLSKYVQNNRTPRKAEMIAIHVYTKGEVEPNDFYL' A
#
# COMPACT_ATOMS: atom_id res chain seq x y z
N MET A 1 3.63 -2.50 -10.08
CA MET A 1 2.36 -1.74 -10.25
C MET A 1 2.30 -0.65 -9.19
N LYS A 2 1.88 0.53 -9.56
CA LYS A 2 1.68 1.61 -8.58
C LYS A 2 0.52 1.27 -7.64
N LEU A 3 0.62 1.71 -6.39
CA LEU A 3 -0.40 1.43 -5.39
C LEU A 3 -1.78 1.96 -5.82
N LYS A 4 -1.83 3.12 -6.46
CA LYS A 4 -3.08 3.67 -6.97
C LYS A 4 -3.75 2.73 -7.96
N GLU A 5 -2.97 2.15 -8.86
CA GLU A 5 -3.47 1.19 -9.85
C GLU A 5 -3.95 -0.10 -9.18
N TYR A 6 -3.22 -0.56 -8.19
CA TYR A 6 -3.60 -1.76 -7.44
C TYR A 6 -4.98 -1.59 -6.79
N LEU A 7 -5.19 -0.46 -6.12
CA LEU A 7 -6.48 -0.17 -5.49
C LEU A 7 -7.60 -0.15 -6.53
N LYS A 8 -7.36 0.51 -7.65
CA LYS A 8 -8.36 0.63 -8.71
C LYS A 8 -8.69 -0.74 -9.31
N ASN A 9 -7.66 -1.53 -9.61
CA ASN A 9 -7.84 -2.82 -10.26
C ASN A 9 -8.55 -3.84 -9.38
N ASN A 10 -8.45 -3.68 -8.05
CA ASN A 10 -9.06 -4.59 -7.10
C ASN A 10 -10.32 -4.01 -6.44
N ASN A 11 -10.79 -2.87 -6.92
CA ASN A 11 -11.98 -2.20 -6.38
C ASN A 11 -11.89 -1.96 -4.87
N LEU A 12 -10.70 -1.57 -4.41
CA LEU A 12 -10.47 -1.31 -2.98
C LEU A 12 -10.45 0.19 -2.72
N THR A 13 -11.15 0.60 -1.66
CA THR A 13 -10.94 1.93 -1.12
C THR A 13 -9.66 1.91 -0.28
N GLN A 14 -9.14 3.10 0.07
CA GLN A 14 -7.99 3.17 0.96
C GLN A 14 -8.30 2.49 2.29
N LEU A 15 -9.50 2.67 2.81
CA LEU A 15 -9.90 2.07 4.07
C LEU A 15 -9.96 0.53 3.98
N ASP A 16 -10.48 0.02 2.87
CA ASP A 16 -10.51 -1.43 2.62
C ASP A 16 -9.10 -2.00 2.59
N PHE A 17 -8.18 -1.32 1.93
CA PHE A 17 -6.80 -1.74 1.85
C PHE A 17 -6.15 -1.81 3.23
N ILE A 18 -6.38 -0.78 4.07
CA ILE A 18 -5.83 -0.74 5.42
C ILE A 18 -6.35 -1.93 6.24
N LYS A 19 -7.65 -2.17 6.20
CA LYS A 19 -8.26 -3.26 6.98
C LYS A 19 -7.78 -4.63 6.53
N GLU A 20 -7.76 -4.86 5.23
CA GLU A 20 -7.36 -6.15 4.68
C GLU A 20 -5.88 -6.42 4.93
N MET A 21 -5.03 -5.41 4.75
CA MET A 21 -3.61 -5.57 4.99
C MET A 21 -3.32 -5.85 6.46
N GLU A 22 -4.00 -5.16 7.38
CA GLU A 22 -3.84 -5.42 8.79
C GLU A 22 -4.24 -6.85 9.15
N LYS A 23 -5.32 -7.32 8.55
CA LYS A 23 -5.82 -8.67 8.78
C LYS A 23 -4.82 -9.72 8.32
N GLU A 24 -4.18 -9.52 7.17
CA GLU A 24 -3.29 -10.52 6.60
C GLU A 24 -1.85 -10.41 7.09
N THR A 25 -1.36 -9.21 7.36
CA THR A 25 0.05 -9.00 7.73
C THR A 25 0.24 -8.56 9.17
N GLY A 26 -0.84 -8.16 9.84
CA GLY A 26 -0.75 -7.59 11.19
C GLY A 26 -0.23 -6.17 11.22
N HIS A 27 0.04 -5.57 10.07
CA HIS A 27 0.58 -4.21 10.00
C HIS A 27 -0.52 -3.21 9.64
N ARG A 28 -0.73 -2.23 10.50
CA ARG A 28 -1.77 -1.22 10.27
C ARG A 28 -1.15 0.08 9.76
N LEU A 29 -1.65 0.54 8.62
CA LEU A 29 -1.30 1.85 8.08
C LEU A 29 -2.31 2.89 8.54
N SER A 30 -1.85 4.13 8.71
CA SER A 30 -2.78 5.24 8.91
C SER A 30 -3.39 5.65 7.57
N GLN A 31 -4.62 6.13 7.59
CA GLN A 31 -5.27 6.57 6.36
C GLN A 31 -4.55 7.78 5.75
N GLY A 32 -4.08 8.71 6.58
CA GLY A 32 -3.32 9.85 6.09
C GLY A 32 -2.01 9.44 5.43
N GLY A 33 -1.30 8.49 6.03
CA GLY A 33 -0.07 7.96 5.45
C GLY A 33 -0.33 7.25 4.13
N LEU A 34 -1.34 6.39 4.09
CA LEU A 34 -1.68 5.68 2.86
C LEU A 34 -2.04 6.65 1.75
N SER A 35 -2.81 7.69 2.06
CA SER A 35 -3.17 8.70 1.07
C SER A 35 -1.93 9.34 0.44
N LYS A 36 -0.93 9.65 1.25
CA LYS A 36 0.32 10.23 0.75
C LYS A 36 1.11 9.25 -0.11
N TYR A 37 1.08 7.97 0.26
CA TYR A 37 1.75 6.93 -0.54
C TYR A 37 1.06 6.76 -1.89
N VAL A 38 -0.26 6.76 -1.92
CA VAL A 38 -1.05 6.65 -3.15
C VAL A 38 -0.77 7.83 -4.08
N GLN A 39 -0.58 9.02 -3.53
CA GLN A 39 -0.29 10.23 -4.30
C GLN A 39 1.18 10.39 -4.66
N ASN A 40 2.05 9.47 -4.22
CA ASN A 40 3.49 9.56 -4.38
C ASN A 40 4.10 10.80 -3.71
N ASN A 41 3.43 11.33 -2.70
CA ASN A 41 3.94 12.48 -1.94
C ASN A 41 4.87 12.05 -0.80
N ARG A 42 4.89 10.77 -0.50
CA ARG A 42 5.70 10.23 0.59
C ARG A 42 6.06 8.78 0.27
N THR A 43 7.29 8.41 0.60
CA THR A 43 7.76 7.03 0.44
C THR A 43 7.51 6.28 1.75
N PRO A 44 6.90 5.08 1.70
CA PRO A 44 6.72 4.28 2.91
C PRO A 44 8.05 3.90 3.54
N ARG A 45 8.04 3.66 4.83
CA ARG A 45 9.20 3.10 5.52
C ARG A 45 9.41 1.65 5.09
N LYS A 46 10.60 1.13 5.34
CA LYS A 46 10.96 -0.23 4.93
C LYS A 46 9.94 -1.26 5.40
N ALA A 47 9.55 -1.22 6.67
CA ALA A 47 8.59 -2.17 7.21
C ALA A 47 7.24 -2.10 6.51
N GLU A 48 6.80 -0.89 6.18
CA GLU A 48 5.55 -0.67 5.47
C GLU A 48 5.64 -1.15 4.03
N MET A 49 6.77 -0.91 3.37
CA MET A 49 6.99 -1.42 2.01
C MET A 49 6.92 -2.94 1.96
N ILE A 50 7.55 -3.60 2.93
CA ILE A 50 7.54 -5.06 3.00
C ILE A 50 6.11 -5.56 3.19
N ALA A 51 5.36 -4.96 4.11
CA ALA A 51 3.97 -5.36 4.36
C ALA A 51 3.10 -5.17 3.12
N ILE A 52 3.26 -4.05 2.42
CA ILE A 52 2.52 -3.79 1.19
C ILE A 52 2.90 -4.81 0.11
N HIS A 53 4.18 -5.10 -0.03
CA HIS A 53 4.67 -6.06 -1.01
C HIS A 53 4.10 -7.46 -0.74
N VAL A 54 4.12 -7.89 0.51
CA VAL A 54 3.59 -9.20 0.91
C VAL A 54 2.08 -9.26 0.69
N TYR A 55 1.35 -8.26 1.15
CA TYR A 55 -0.10 -8.23 1.00
C TYR A 55 -0.53 -8.25 -0.46
N THR A 56 0.16 -7.49 -1.30
CA THR A 56 -0.18 -7.42 -2.73
C THR A 56 0.41 -8.56 -3.54
N LYS A 57 1.05 -9.53 -2.87
CA LYS A 57 1.67 -10.69 -3.49
C LYS A 57 2.70 -10.28 -4.55
N GLY A 58 3.46 -9.23 -4.26
CA GLY A 58 4.51 -8.74 -5.12
C GLY A 58 4.07 -7.81 -6.23
N GLU A 59 2.77 -7.56 -6.39
CA GLU A 59 2.30 -6.67 -7.46
C GLU A 59 2.71 -5.23 -7.24
N VAL A 60 2.77 -4.77 -5.97
CA VAL A 60 3.31 -3.46 -5.64
C VAL A 60 4.71 -3.65 -5.08
N GLU A 61 5.70 -3.14 -5.78
CA GLU A 61 7.09 -3.29 -5.42
C GLU A 61 7.64 -1.99 -4.83
N PRO A 62 8.74 -2.07 -4.03
CA PRO A 62 9.35 -0.85 -3.49
C PRO A 62 9.69 0.18 -4.56
N ASN A 63 10.13 -0.25 -5.74
CA ASN A 63 10.44 0.67 -6.82
C ASN A 63 9.25 1.48 -7.30
N ASP A 64 8.04 1.00 -7.05
CA ASP A 64 6.83 1.70 -7.48
C ASP A 64 6.57 2.98 -6.68
N PHE A 65 7.26 3.15 -5.55
CA PHE A 65 7.15 4.36 -4.73
C PHE A 65 8.18 5.42 -5.08
N TYR A 66 9.11 5.09 -5.96
CA TYR A 66 10.12 6.05 -6.42
C TYR A 66 9.79 6.53 -7.83
N LEU A 67 10.13 7.78 -8.11
CA LEU A 67 9.89 8.37 -9.41
C LEU A 67 10.98 8.03 -10.41
#